data_3ac91dca5034043b8a4bc7f8f204765c
#
_entry.id   3ac91dca5034043b8a4bc7f8f204765c
#
_cell.length_a   1.000
_cell.length_b   1.000
_cell.length_c   1.000
_cell.angle_alpha   90.00
_cell.angle_beta   90.00
_cell.angle_gamma   90.00
#
_symmetry.space_group_name_H-M   'P 1'
#
loop_
_entity.id
_entity.type
_entity.pdbx_description
1 polymer ?
#
loop_
_entity_poly.entity_id
_entity_poly.type
_entity_poly.pdbx_seq_one_letter_code
_entity_poly.pdbx_strand_id
1 'polypeptide(L)'
;MSRKRKREPEPAMLTLAGIYEKLADESEDQRLRAAHSLLKDFEPRSTSIDQIKVIITRLFRGLCSSRKAARLGYSVALTEYLIELNVQRGASIENGIPASSIIDILDNETTPEGNNSGQDERDHYFGRLFGAEAIIKSNTLVKQQDLLQWKRLLDLICGIANKKPWLKQECGWILYECIKSFAANEPSVPDDFALAVVEKLTAHKLIRTPEGLAIWLEVSKAFPHAKLPKDVWKHRDPLSKKDITLLADVLKDAKSRTNSDEEEHKSQGKAVWSVQLHFAWDVVLARLYSNELVNGKHIQKDHKVITLSVFWEKAVEGKISHKCLFYSS
;
A
#
# COMPACT_ATOMS: atom_id res chain seq x y z
N MET A 1 -21.00 -1.49 56.36
CA MET A 1 -21.15 -0.30 55.50
C MET A 1 -20.74 -0.65 54.07
N SER A 2 -21.71 -0.88 53.18
CA SER A 2 -21.48 -1.29 51.78
C SER A 2 -21.18 -0.03 50.95
N ARG A 3 -19.97 0.03 50.36
CA ARG A 3 -19.60 1.10 49.43
C ARG A 3 -20.36 0.86 48.11
N LYS A 4 -21.37 1.65 47.83
CA LYS A 4 -22.02 1.76 46.50
C LYS A 4 -20.94 2.18 45.51
N ARG A 5 -20.58 1.26 44.58
CA ARG A 5 -19.83 1.60 43.37
C ARG A 5 -20.66 2.61 42.58
N LYS A 6 -20.14 3.84 42.43
CA LYS A 6 -20.68 4.84 41.50
C LYS A 6 -20.61 4.18 40.09
N ARG A 7 -21.75 3.94 39.48
CA ARG A 7 -21.80 3.62 38.02
C ARG A 7 -21.23 4.83 37.30
N GLU A 8 -20.17 4.60 36.53
CA GLU A 8 -19.75 5.62 35.56
C GLU A 8 -20.92 5.87 34.61
N PRO A 9 -21.22 7.14 34.29
CA PRO A 9 -22.28 7.44 33.32
C PRO A 9 -21.94 6.76 32.00
N GLU A 10 -22.92 6.05 31.40
CA GLU A 10 -22.78 5.52 30.02
C GLU A 10 -22.37 6.69 29.11
N PRO A 11 -21.34 6.49 28.27
CA PRO A 11 -20.93 7.52 27.34
C PRO A 11 -22.11 7.90 26.45
N ALA A 12 -22.49 9.17 26.47
CA ALA A 12 -23.56 9.68 25.62
C ALA A 12 -23.26 9.29 24.15
N MET A 13 -24.27 8.72 23.48
CA MET A 13 -24.18 8.34 22.07
C MET A 13 -23.72 9.55 21.24
N LEU A 14 -22.57 9.42 20.57
CA LEU A 14 -22.02 10.49 19.75
C LEU A 14 -22.86 10.66 18.49
N THR A 15 -23.17 11.90 18.14
CA THR A 15 -23.72 12.18 16.81
C THR A 15 -22.67 11.85 15.73
N LEU A 16 -23.11 11.51 14.53
CA LEU A 16 -22.22 11.23 13.41
C LEU A 16 -21.22 12.38 13.14
N ALA A 17 -21.67 13.63 13.32
CA ALA A 17 -20.80 14.81 13.23
C ALA A 17 -19.71 14.81 14.31
N GLY A 18 -20.07 14.50 15.54
CA GLY A 18 -19.13 14.40 16.66
C GLY A 18 -18.13 13.25 16.50
N ILE A 19 -18.54 12.14 15.84
CA ILE A 19 -17.62 11.07 15.48
C ILE A 19 -16.58 11.58 14.48
N TYR A 20 -16.99 12.26 13.42
CA TYR A 20 -16.06 12.80 12.41
C TYR A 20 -15.08 13.81 13.01
N GLU A 21 -15.52 14.67 13.93
CA GLU A 21 -14.64 15.59 14.64
C GLU A 21 -13.57 14.84 15.45
N LYS A 22 -13.98 13.79 16.17
CA LYS A 22 -13.05 12.97 16.97
C LYS A 22 -12.13 12.07 16.13
N LEU A 23 -12.53 11.67 14.93
CA LEU A 23 -11.62 10.99 13.99
C LEU A 23 -10.45 11.90 13.57
N ALA A 24 -10.61 13.22 13.67
CA ALA A 24 -9.57 14.18 13.38
C ALA A 24 -8.78 14.65 14.62
N ASP A 25 -9.01 14.07 15.80
CA ASP A 25 -8.35 14.45 17.05
C ASP A 25 -6.84 14.10 17.02
N GLU A 26 -6.03 14.89 17.73
CA GLU A 26 -4.59 14.62 17.86
C GLU A 26 -4.32 13.35 18.70
N SER A 27 -5.19 13.04 19.66
CA SER A 27 -5.10 11.85 20.49
C SER A 27 -5.49 10.59 19.72
N GLU A 28 -4.59 9.62 19.66
CA GLU A 28 -4.84 8.31 19.06
C GLU A 28 -6.01 7.58 19.70
N ASP A 29 -6.09 7.61 21.06
CA ASP A 29 -7.20 7.01 21.79
C ASP A 29 -8.56 7.59 21.40
N GLN A 30 -8.64 8.91 21.18
CA GLN A 30 -9.88 9.55 20.74
C GLN A 30 -10.26 9.12 19.33
N ARG A 31 -9.29 9.03 18.42
CA ARG A 31 -9.52 8.54 17.05
C ARG A 31 -10.01 7.09 17.03
N LEU A 32 -9.37 6.20 17.81
CA LEU A 32 -9.77 4.79 17.90
C LEU A 32 -11.15 4.61 18.51
N ARG A 33 -11.47 5.37 19.58
CA ARG A 33 -12.82 5.36 20.18
C ARG A 33 -13.87 5.87 19.19
N ALA A 34 -13.56 6.91 18.43
CA ALA A 34 -14.47 7.43 17.41
C ALA A 34 -14.71 6.41 16.27
N ALA A 35 -13.66 5.72 15.79
CA ALA A 35 -13.80 4.66 14.82
C ALA A 35 -14.67 3.50 15.35
N HIS A 36 -14.45 3.09 16.60
CA HIS A 36 -15.28 2.08 17.25
C HIS A 36 -16.76 2.54 17.40
N SER A 37 -17.00 3.79 17.80
CA SER A 37 -18.36 4.35 17.87
C SER A 37 -19.04 4.37 16.51
N LEU A 38 -18.31 4.68 15.43
CA LEU A 38 -18.85 4.64 14.07
C LEU A 38 -19.36 3.24 13.72
N LEU A 39 -18.55 2.22 13.99
CA LEU A 39 -18.90 0.82 13.69
C LEU A 39 -20.09 0.32 14.52
N LYS A 40 -20.16 0.74 15.79
CA LYS A 40 -21.21 0.33 16.72
C LYS A 40 -22.54 1.05 16.48
N ASP A 41 -22.48 2.39 16.35
CA ASP A 41 -23.68 3.24 16.33
C ASP A 41 -24.27 3.36 14.91
N PHE A 42 -23.45 3.10 13.87
CA PHE A 42 -23.82 3.12 12.46
C PHE A 42 -23.43 1.80 11.76
N GLU A 43 -23.77 0.70 12.41
CA GLU A 43 -23.49 -0.64 11.93
C GLU A 43 -24.06 -0.85 10.51
N PRO A 44 -23.24 -1.35 9.54
CA PRO A 44 -23.69 -1.50 8.15
C PRO A 44 -24.97 -2.32 7.97
N ARG A 45 -25.21 -3.33 8.82
CA ARG A 45 -26.40 -4.20 8.75
C ARG A 45 -27.71 -3.41 8.95
N SER A 46 -27.74 -2.50 9.91
CA SER A 46 -28.91 -1.72 10.31
C SER A 46 -29.02 -0.38 9.59
N THR A 47 -27.93 0.07 8.93
CA THR A 47 -27.85 1.37 8.25
C THR A 47 -28.36 1.24 6.80
N SER A 48 -29.14 2.22 6.31
CA SER A 48 -29.58 2.23 4.91
C SER A 48 -28.42 2.37 3.93
N ILE A 49 -28.55 1.83 2.71
CA ILE A 49 -27.48 1.93 1.67
C ILE A 49 -27.11 3.38 1.37
N ASP A 50 -28.10 4.27 1.30
CA ASP A 50 -27.84 5.68 1.04
C ASP A 50 -27.04 6.34 2.18
N GLN A 51 -27.37 6.01 3.42
CA GLN A 51 -26.62 6.49 4.58
C GLN A 51 -25.21 5.90 4.63
N ILE A 52 -25.02 4.63 4.27
CA ILE A 52 -23.68 4.02 4.14
C ILE A 52 -22.86 4.76 3.08
N LYS A 53 -23.45 5.08 1.93
CA LYS A 53 -22.74 5.88 0.89
C LYS A 53 -22.34 7.25 1.41
N VAL A 54 -23.21 7.93 2.16
CA VAL A 54 -22.89 9.22 2.77
C VAL A 54 -21.73 9.08 3.76
N ILE A 55 -21.72 8.04 4.61
CA ILE A 55 -20.64 7.76 5.55
C ILE A 55 -19.32 7.53 4.80
N ILE A 56 -19.30 6.63 3.81
CA ILE A 56 -18.11 6.30 3.01
C ILE A 56 -17.60 7.55 2.28
N THR A 57 -18.48 8.34 1.67
CA THR A 57 -18.14 9.62 1.02
C THR A 57 -17.44 10.56 1.99
N ARG A 58 -17.99 10.73 3.20
CA ARG A 58 -17.38 11.59 4.21
C ARG A 58 -16.04 11.08 4.71
N LEU A 59 -15.88 9.76 4.84
CA LEU A 59 -14.61 9.15 5.23
C LEU A 59 -13.54 9.38 4.16
N PHE A 60 -13.83 9.16 2.87
CA PHE A 60 -12.89 9.46 1.77
C PHE A 60 -12.48 10.93 1.74
N ARG A 61 -13.45 11.86 1.85
CA ARG A 61 -13.16 13.29 1.92
C ARG A 61 -12.27 13.65 3.10
N GLY A 62 -12.44 13.00 4.24
CA GLY A 62 -11.61 13.19 5.44
C GLY A 62 -10.15 12.78 5.24
N LEU A 63 -9.86 11.87 4.31
CA LEU A 63 -8.49 11.48 3.96
C LEU A 63 -7.71 12.61 3.24
N CYS A 64 -8.39 13.57 2.63
CA CYS A 64 -7.78 14.73 1.99
C CYS A 64 -7.46 15.86 2.97
N SER A 65 -7.46 15.58 4.28
CA SER A 65 -7.11 16.56 5.30
C SER A 65 -5.62 16.90 5.26
N SER A 66 -5.26 18.16 5.49
CA SER A 66 -3.87 18.60 5.68
C SER A 66 -3.25 18.04 6.97
N ARG A 67 -4.08 17.68 7.96
CA ARG A 67 -3.64 17.16 9.27
C ARG A 67 -3.37 15.66 9.21
N LYS A 68 -2.13 15.25 9.55
CA LYS A 68 -1.73 13.83 9.59
C LYS A 68 -2.62 13.01 10.53
N ALA A 69 -2.95 13.53 11.71
CA ALA A 69 -3.80 12.85 12.69
C ALA A 69 -5.19 12.54 12.10
N ALA A 70 -5.79 13.50 11.39
CA ALA A 70 -7.08 13.31 10.72
C ALA A 70 -6.98 12.21 9.65
N ARG A 71 -6.00 12.27 8.74
CA ARG A 71 -5.80 11.23 7.72
C ARG A 71 -5.71 9.83 8.33
N LEU A 72 -4.96 9.67 9.42
CA LEU A 72 -4.84 8.38 10.13
C LEU A 72 -6.19 7.91 10.71
N GLY A 73 -6.92 8.80 11.40
CA GLY A 73 -8.22 8.44 11.98
C GLY A 73 -9.25 8.06 10.93
N TYR A 74 -9.35 8.84 9.84
CA TYR A 74 -10.25 8.53 8.73
C TYR A 74 -9.84 7.27 7.97
N SER A 75 -8.53 6.99 7.82
CA SER A 75 -8.04 5.77 7.17
C SER A 75 -8.42 4.52 7.96
N VAL A 76 -8.19 4.51 9.27
CA VAL A 76 -8.60 3.40 10.15
C VAL A 76 -10.11 3.19 10.09
N ALA A 77 -10.89 4.26 10.30
CA ALA A 77 -12.34 4.18 10.29
C ALA A 77 -12.89 3.67 8.95
N LEU A 78 -12.35 4.13 7.82
CA LEU A 78 -12.76 3.69 6.49
C LEU A 78 -12.42 2.20 6.27
N THR A 79 -11.22 1.79 6.62
CA THR A 79 -10.77 0.40 6.45
C THR A 79 -11.68 -0.55 7.22
N GLU A 80 -11.88 -0.28 8.51
CA GLU A 80 -12.72 -1.12 9.38
C GLU A 80 -14.20 -1.09 8.94
N TYR A 81 -14.71 0.08 8.51
CA TYR A 81 -16.08 0.19 8.02
C TYR A 81 -16.31 -0.62 6.74
N LEU A 82 -15.35 -0.62 5.81
CA LEU A 82 -15.41 -1.45 4.60
C LEU A 82 -15.29 -2.94 4.91
N ILE A 83 -14.43 -3.33 5.89
CA ILE A 83 -14.34 -4.72 6.35
C ILE A 83 -15.68 -5.19 6.90
N GLU A 84 -16.28 -4.40 7.81
CA GLU A 84 -17.53 -4.72 8.45
C GLU A 84 -18.71 -4.76 7.45
N LEU A 85 -18.72 -3.84 6.48
CA LEU A 85 -19.67 -3.84 5.37
C LEU A 85 -19.63 -5.17 4.59
N ASN A 86 -18.43 -5.66 4.29
CA ASN A 86 -18.24 -6.93 3.57
C ASN A 86 -18.64 -8.14 4.42
N VAL A 87 -18.44 -8.09 5.75
CA VAL A 87 -18.81 -9.17 6.67
C VAL A 87 -20.32 -9.23 6.86
N GLN A 88 -20.95 -8.08 7.09
CA GLN A 88 -22.36 -8.03 7.49
C GLN A 88 -23.33 -8.12 6.30
N ARG A 89 -22.95 -7.58 5.15
CA ARG A 89 -23.80 -7.59 3.95
C ARG A 89 -23.38 -8.58 2.88
N GLY A 90 -22.20 -9.19 3.05
CA GLY A 90 -21.64 -10.13 2.08
C GLY A 90 -21.18 -9.46 0.78
N ALA A 91 -20.64 -10.27 -0.12
CA ALA A 91 -20.20 -9.82 -1.45
C ALA A 91 -21.38 -9.68 -2.44
N SER A 92 -22.61 -9.92 -2.00
CA SER A 92 -23.82 -9.88 -2.87
C SER A 92 -24.11 -8.42 -3.27
N ILE A 93 -24.20 -8.20 -4.57
CA ILE A 93 -24.53 -6.88 -5.16
C ILE A 93 -25.94 -6.40 -4.71
N GLU A 94 -26.86 -7.33 -4.44
CA GLU A 94 -28.23 -7.01 -4.07
C GLU A 94 -28.36 -6.34 -2.69
N ASN A 95 -27.48 -6.70 -1.74
CA ASN A 95 -27.53 -6.22 -0.35
C ASN A 95 -26.34 -5.33 0.05
N GLY A 96 -25.33 -5.18 -0.82
CA GLY A 96 -24.10 -4.44 -0.55
C GLY A 96 -23.95 -3.19 -1.42
N ILE A 97 -22.79 -2.57 -1.33
CA ILE A 97 -22.38 -1.50 -2.23
C ILE A 97 -21.45 -2.12 -3.28
N PRO A 98 -21.72 -1.94 -4.58
CA PRO A 98 -20.85 -2.43 -5.63
C PRO A 98 -19.43 -1.79 -5.52
N ALA A 99 -18.40 -2.57 -5.81
CA ALA A 99 -17.03 -2.10 -5.82
C ALA A 99 -16.83 -0.89 -6.75
N SER A 100 -17.54 -0.85 -7.88
CA SER A 100 -17.56 0.28 -8.79
C SER A 100 -17.97 1.57 -8.10
N SER A 101 -19.05 1.55 -7.30
CA SER A 101 -19.52 2.72 -6.56
C SER A 101 -18.50 3.20 -5.53
N ILE A 102 -17.79 2.29 -4.86
CA ILE A 102 -16.75 2.64 -3.88
C ILE A 102 -15.57 3.32 -4.58
N ILE A 103 -15.16 2.80 -5.74
CA ILE A 103 -14.07 3.41 -6.53
C ILE A 103 -14.50 4.74 -7.13
N ASP A 104 -15.77 4.89 -7.56
CA ASP A 104 -16.29 6.17 -8.05
C ASP A 104 -16.28 7.23 -6.93
N ILE A 105 -16.67 6.86 -5.71
CA ILE A 105 -16.59 7.76 -4.55
C ILE A 105 -15.12 8.13 -4.26
N LEU A 106 -14.20 7.15 -4.23
CA LEU A 106 -12.78 7.42 -4.06
C LEU A 106 -12.30 8.44 -5.11
N ASP A 107 -12.58 8.20 -6.39
CA ASP A 107 -12.09 9.05 -7.47
C ASP A 107 -12.68 10.46 -7.38
N ASN A 108 -13.99 10.58 -7.16
CA ASN A 108 -14.69 11.87 -7.08
C ASN A 108 -14.21 12.68 -5.86
N GLU A 109 -14.15 12.07 -4.66
CA GLU A 109 -13.84 12.80 -3.42
C GLU A 109 -12.35 13.13 -3.25
N THR A 110 -11.47 12.47 -4.01
CA THR A 110 -10.02 12.68 -3.93
C THR A 110 -9.42 13.34 -5.17
N THR A 111 -10.23 13.71 -6.15
CA THR A 111 -9.79 14.52 -7.29
C THR A 111 -9.79 15.99 -6.88
N PRO A 112 -8.65 16.69 -6.99
CA PRO A 112 -8.61 18.12 -6.69
C PRO A 112 -9.47 18.89 -7.70
N GLU A 113 -10.37 19.75 -7.20
CA GLU A 113 -11.23 20.58 -8.02
C GLU A 113 -10.62 21.98 -8.22
N GLY A 114 -10.60 22.46 -9.45
CA GLY A 114 -10.21 23.84 -9.79
C GLY A 114 -8.70 24.13 -9.68
N ASN A 115 -8.36 25.39 -9.44
CA ASN A 115 -6.99 25.90 -9.33
C ASN A 115 -6.52 25.76 -7.87
N ASN A 116 -6.26 24.52 -7.43
CA ASN A 116 -5.85 24.24 -6.05
C ASN A 116 -4.39 24.68 -5.79
N SER A 117 -4.11 25.02 -4.53
CA SER A 117 -2.74 25.23 -4.08
C SER A 117 -1.94 23.92 -4.21
N GLY A 118 -0.61 24.03 -4.31
CA GLY A 118 0.24 22.81 -4.33
C GLY A 118 0.06 21.94 -3.09
N GLN A 119 -0.28 22.52 -1.93
CA GLN A 119 -0.58 21.80 -0.71
C GLN A 119 -1.90 21.04 -0.81
N ASP A 120 -2.96 21.68 -1.30
CA ASP A 120 -4.26 21.03 -1.48
C ASP A 120 -4.16 19.85 -2.47
N GLU A 121 -3.42 20.02 -3.56
CA GLU A 121 -3.14 18.95 -4.50
C GLU A 121 -2.43 17.78 -3.82
N ARG A 122 -1.40 18.06 -3.00
CA ARG A 122 -0.66 17.07 -2.23
C ARG A 122 -1.58 16.29 -1.29
N ASP A 123 -2.46 16.98 -0.57
CA ASP A 123 -3.38 16.38 0.40
C ASP A 123 -4.41 15.46 -0.31
N HIS A 124 -4.86 15.83 -1.51
CA HIS A 124 -5.74 14.97 -2.32
C HIS A 124 -5.03 13.72 -2.82
N TYR A 125 -3.74 13.79 -3.21
CA TYR A 125 -2.97 12.58 -3.55
C TYR A 125 -2.77 11.65 -2.35
N PHE A 126 -2.53 12.19 -1.16
CA PHE A 126 -2.53 11.37 0.07
C PHE A 126 -3.90 10.74 0.30
N GLY A 127 -4.98 11.51 0.18
CA GLY A 127 -6.35 11.01 0.33
C GLY A 127 -6.64 9.85 -0.62
N ARG A 128 -6.25 9.99 -1.89
CA ARG A 128 -6.41 8.95 -2.91
C ARG A 128 -5.61 7.70 -2.59
N LEU A 129 -4.37 7.84 -2.15
CA LEU A 129 -3.50 6.72 -1.82
C LEU A 129 -4.00 5.96 -0.59
N PHE A 130 -4.34 6.65 0.50
CA PHE A 130 -4.91 6.04 1.71
C PHE A 130 -6.28 5.42 1.46
N GLY A 131 -7.09 6.04 0.59
CA GLY A 131 -8.39 5.48 0.19
C GLY A 131 -8.23 4.19 -0.61
N ALA A 132 -7.29 4.15 -1.55
CA ALA A 132 -6.95 2.94 -2.30
C ALA A 132 -6.43 1.83 -1.37
N GLU A 133 -5.56 2.18 -0.41
CA GLU A 133 -5.07 1.25 0.61
C GLU A 133 -6.20 0.67 1.47
N ALA A 134 -7.16 1.48 1.89
CA ALA A 134 -8.32 1.03 2.67
C ALA A 134 -9.18 0.03 1.88
N ILE A 135 -9.42 0.28 0.58
CA ILE A 135 -10.14 -0.64 -0.30
C ILE A 135 -9.38 -1.97 -0.44
N ILE A 136 -8.05 -1.93 -0.60
CA ILE A 136 -7.21 -3.12 -0.67
C ILE A 136 -7.27 -3.90 0.64
N LYS A 137 -7.03 -3.26 1.78
CA LYS A 137 -7.02 -3.91 3.11
C LYS A 137 -8.36 -4.51 3.48
N SER A 138 -9.47 -3.93 3.04
CA SER A 138 -10.80 -4.48 3.27
C SER A 138 -11.12 -5.74 2.44
N ASN A 139 -10.27 -6.07 1.45
CA ASN A 139 -10.49 -7.16 0.48
C ASN A 139 -11.81 -7.04 -0.30
N THR A 140 -12.39 -5.85 -0.41
CA THR A 140 -13.70 -5.63 -1.05
C THR A 140 -13.71 -6.17 -2.49
N LEU A 141 -12.71 -5.83 -3.29
CA LEU A 141 -12.63 -6.21 -4.71
C LEU A 141 -12.43 -7.73 -4.90
N VAL A 142 -11.62 -8.34 -4.04
CA VAL A 142 -11.38 -9.79 -4.06
C VAL A 142 -12.64 -10.55 -3.65
N LYS A 143 -13.31 -10.11 -2.58
CA LYS A 143 -14.57 -10.74 -2.12
C LYS A 143 -15.70 -10.62 -3.15
N GLN A 144 -15.76 -9.52 -3.89
CA GLN A 144 -16.72 -9.33 -4.98
C GLN A 144 -16.24 -9.94 -6.31
N GLN A 145 -15.03 -10.48 -6.37
CA GLN A 145 -14.37 -11.03 -7.57
C GLN A 145 -14.40 -10.07 -8.76
N ASP A 146 -14.33 -8.77 -8.51
CA ASP A 146 -14.43 -7.73 -9.53
C ASP A 146 -13.04 -7.33 -10.06
N LEU A 147 -12.51 -8.15 -10.96
CA LEU A 147 -11.21 -7.94 -11.60
C LEU A 147 -11.18 -6.63 -12.43
N LEU A 148 -12.31 -6.18 -12.98
CA LEU A 148 -12.37 -4.95 -13.76
C LEU A 148 -12.10 -3.75 -12.85
N GLN A 149 -12.80 -3.66 -11.73
CA GLN A 149 -12.60 -2.58 -10.76
C GLN A 149 -11.25 -2.68 -10.06
N TRP A 150 -10.73 -3.90 -9.87
CA TRP A 150 -9.35 -4.10 -9.42
C TRP A 150 -8.35 -3.45 -10.36
N LYS A 151 -8.45 -3.72 -11.66
CA LYS A 151 -7.58 -3.09 -12.68
C LYS A 151 -7.72 -1.57 -12.71
N ARG A 152 -8.92 -1.03 -12.48
CA ARG A 152 -9.16 0.41 -12.36
C ARG A 152 -8.46 1.01 -11.14
N LEU A 153 -8.55 0.36 -9.97
CA LEU A 153 -7.85 0.81 -8.75
C LEU A 153 -6.33 0.81 -8.93
N LEU A 154 -5.80 -0.24 -9.60
CA LEU A 154 -4.38 -0.32 -9.93
C LEU A 154 -3.94 0.83 -10.86
N ASP A 155 -4.76 1.21 -11.85
CA ASP A 155 -4.47 2.36 -12.72
C ASP A 155 -4.40 3.67 -11.92
N LEU A 156 -5.26 3.85 -10.91
CA LEU A 156 -5.19 5.01 -10.02
C LEU A 156 -3.87 5.04 -9.25
N ILE A 157 -3.47 3.92 -8.63
CA ILE A 157 -2.22 3.82 -7.84
C ILE A 157 -0.99 4.02 -8.73
N CYS A 158 -0.92 3.34 -9.88
CA CYS A 158 0.18 3.51 -10.84
C CYS A 158 0.23 4.94 -11.40
N GLY A 159 -0.94 5.55 -11.63
CA GLY A 159 -1.05 6.94 -12.04
C GLY A 159 -0.47 7.91 -11.02
N ILE A 160 -0.72 7.69 -9.71
CA ILE A 160 -0.11 8.47 -8.62
C ILE A 160 1.41 8.31 -8.65
N ALA A 161 1.92 7.07 -8.72
CA ALA A 161 3.35 6.79 -8.73
C ALA A 161 4.10 7.49 -9.88
N ASN A 162 3.46 7.61 -11.05
CA ASN A 162 4.03 8.30 -12.20
C ASN A 162 3.93 9.83 -12.09
N LYS A 163 2.80 10.35 -11.61
CA LYS A 163 2.58 11.81 -11.49
C LYS A 163 3.35 12.42 -10.33
N LYS A 164 3.51 11.69 -9.23
CA LYS A 164 4.13 12.16 -7.99
C LYS A 164 5.27 11.21 -7.56
N PRO A 165 6.47 11.43 -8.10
CA PRO A 165 7.63 10.57 -7.81
C PRO A 165 7.94 10.39 -6.32
N TRP A 166 7.57 11.35 -5.47
CA TRP A 166 7.74 11.29 -4.01
C TRP A 166 6.76 10.32 -3.32
N LEU A 167 5.67 9.86 -3.99
CA LEU A 167 4.76 8.80 -3.51
C LEU A 167 5.02 7.43 -4.16
N LYS A 168 6.02 7.32 -5.04
CA LYS A 168 6.26 6.07 -5.78
C LYS A 168 6.54 4.90 -4.84
N GLN A 169 7.37 5.13 -3.81
CA GLN A 169 7.74 4.10 -2.85
C GLN A 169 6.52 3.63 -2.05
N GLU A 170 5.67 4.55 -1.60
CA GLU A 170 4.45 4.26 -0.85
C GLU A 170 3.44 3.50 -1.71
N CYS A 171 3.25 3.91 -2.97
CA CYS A 171 2.42 3.17 -3.92
C CYS A 171 2.92 1.75 -4.12
N GLY A 172 4.23 1.57 -4.29
CA GLY A 172 4.85 0.26 -4.43
C GLY A 172 4.73 -0.59 -3.17
N TRP A 173 4.91 0.01 -2.00
CA TRP A 173 4.77 -0.68 -0.72
C TRP A 173 3.35 -1.22 -0.51
N ILE A 174 2.32 -0.42 -0.79
CA ILE A 174 0.92 -0.85 -0.70
C ILE A 174 0.65 -2.06 -1.60
N LEU A 175 1.13 -2.03 -2.84
CA LEU A 175 0.96 -3.15 -3.77
C LEU A 175 1.77 -4.39 -3.35
N TYR A 176 2.98 -4.22 -2.81
CA TYR A 176 3.79 -5.30 -2.28
C TYR A 176 3.11 -5.99 -1.09
N GLU A 177 2.64 -5.23 -0.10
CA GLU A 177 1.91 -5.77 1.05
C GLU A 177 0.57 -6.41 0.62
N CYS A 178 -0.08 -5.87 -0.41
CA CYS A 178 -1.27 -6.48 -1.00
C CYS A 178 -0.98 -7.90 -1.53
N ILE A 179 0.09 -8.11 -2.28
CA ILE A 179 0.48 -9.43 -2.79
C ILE A 179 0.78 -10.39 -1.65
N LYS A 180 1.46 -9.94 -0.59
CA LYS A 180 1.70 -10.76 0.61
C LYS A 180 0.39 -11.15 1.31
N SER A 181 -0.53 -10.20 1.42
CA SER A 181 -1.86 -10.47 1.99
C SER A 181 -2.64 -11.47 1.15
N PHE A 182 -2.58 -11.38 -0.18
CA PHE A 182 -3.21 -12.36 -1.07
C PHE A 182 -2.68 -13.77 -0.86
N ALA A 183 -1.36 -13.90 -0.67
CA ALA A 183 -0.72 -15.19 -0.41
C ALA A 183 -1.06 -15.79 0.97
N ALA A 184 -1.41 -14.96 1.95
CA ALA A 184 -1.74 -15.37 3.31
C ALA A 184 -3.22 -15.69 3.52
N ASN A 185 -4.10 -15.29 2.58
CA ASN A 185 -5.55 -15.46 2.70
C ASN A 185 -6.02 -16.86 2.27
N GLU A 186 -6.93 -17.43 3.06
CA GLU A 186 -7.71 -18.63 2.71
C GLU A 186 -9.18 -18.25 2.56
N PRO A 187 -9.90 -18.59 1.46
CA PRO A 187 -9.38 -19.27 0.27
C PRO A 187 -8.41 -18.41 -0.55
N SER A 188 -7.52 -19.07 -1.29
CA SER A 188 -6.50 -18.39 -2.10
C SER A 188 -7.15 -17.42 -3.11
N VAL A 189 -6.58 -16.21 -3.17
CA VAL A 189 -6.99 -15.22 -4.17
C VAL A 189 -6.64 -15.73 -5.57
N PRO A 190 -7.51 -15.58 -6.59
CA PRO A 190 -7.21 -16.02 -7.94
C PRO A 190 -5.94 -15.38 -8.50
N ASP A 191 -5.12 -16.17 -9.21
CA ASP A 191 -3.86 -15.72 -9.83
C ASP A 191 -4.03 -14.45 -10.68
N ASP A 192 -5.21 -14.27 -11.30
CA ASP A 192 -5.53 -13.11 -12.15
C ASP A 192 -5.45 -11.77 -11.41
N PHE A 193 -5.73 -11.74 -10.10
CA PHE A 193 -5.59 -10.53 -9.30
C PHE A 193 -4.12 -10.15 -9.11
N ALA A 194 -3.25 -11.12 -8.85
CA ALA A 194 -1.81 -10.88 -8.73
C ALA A 194 -1.19 -10.55 -10.11
N LEU A 195 -1.61 -11.24 -11.17
CA LEU A 195 -1.19 -10.96 -12.54
C LEU A 195 -1.57 -9.55 -12.98
N ALA A 196 -2.77 -9.08 -12.64
CA ALA A 196 -3.22 -7.74 -12.96
C ALA A 196 -2.28 -6.65 -12.39
N VAL A 197 -1.69 -6.87 -11.20
CA VAL A 197 -0.70 -5.96 -10.62
C VAL A 197 0.52 -5.86 -11.53
N VAL A 198 1.08 -7.01 -11.95
CA VAL A 198 2.25 -7.06 -12.85
C VAL A 198 1.94 -6.46 -14.21
N GLU A 199 0.76 -6.73 -14.78
CA GLU A 199 0.31 -6.16 -16.06
C GLU A 199 0.23 -4.63 -15.98
N LYS A 200 -0.37 -4.08 -14.91
CA LYS A 200 -0.52 -2.63 -14.74
C LYS A 200 0.82 -1.95 -14.48
N LEU A 201 1.69 -2.53 -13.65
CA LEU A 201 3.06 -2.02 -13.47
C LEU A 201 3.84 -2.01 -14.80
N THR A 202 3.64 -3.03 -15.64
CA THR A 202 4.28 -3.10 -16.97
C THR A 202 3.73 -2.02 -17.90
N ALA A 203 2.41 -1.86 -17.99
CA ALA A 203 1.75 -0.85 -18.80
C ALA A 203 2.16 0.59 -18.42
N HIS A 204 2.30 0.85 -17.12
CA HIS A 204 2.74 2.13 -16.57
C HIS A 204 4.26 2.31 -16.52
N LYS A 205 5.07 1.36 -17.03
CA LYS A 205 6.55 1.37 -17.04
C LYS A 205 7.17 1.39 -15.65
N LEU A 206 6.46 0.89 -14.64
CA LEU A 206 6.90 0.83 -13.25
C LEU A 206 7.51 -0.53 -12.88
N ILE A 207 7.40 -1.54 -13.74
CA ILE A 207 7.84 -2.90 -13.44
C ILE A 207 9.37 -3.03 -13.25
N ARG A 208 10.17 -2.17 -13.91
CA ARG A 208 11.63 -2.10 -13.78
C ARG A 208 12.08 -0.99 -12.83
N THR A 209 11.29 -0.67 -11.83
CA THR A 209 11.67 0.17 -10.70
C THR A 209 11.99 -0.71 -9.49
N PRO A 210 12.62 -0.18 -8.41
CA PRO A 210 12.84 -0.94 -7.18
C PRO A 210 11.55 -1.56 -6.63
N GLU A 211 10.46 -0.80 -6.64
CA GLU A 211 9.15 -1.23 -6.18
C GLU A 211 8.59 -2.36 -7.06
N GLY A 212 8.66 -2.18 -8.38
CA GLY A 212 8.21 -3.18 -9.35
C GLY A 212 9.01 -4.49 -9.27
N LEU A 213 10.32 -4.38 -9.03
CA LEU A 213 11.20 -5.54 -8.77
C LEU A 213 10.74 -6.32 -7.54
N ALA A 214 10.50 -5.63 -6.41
CA ALA A 214 10.05 -6.26 -5.17
C ALA A 214 8.71 -6.98 -5.36
N ILE A 215 7.75 -6.33 -6.02
CA ILE A 215 6.44 -6.91 -6.33
C ILE A 215 6.59 -8.13 -7.26
N TRP A 216 7.41 -8.04 -8.29
CA TRP A 216 7.68 -9.18 -9.18
C TRP A 216 8.20 -10.39 -8.42
N LEU A 217 9.18 -10.20 -7.55
CA LEU A 217 9.76 -11.27 -6.74
C LEU A 217 8.72 -11.91 -5.80
N GLU A 218 7.86 -11.10 -5.19
CA GLU A 218 6.82 -11.61 -4.30
C GLU A 218 5.72 -12.35 -5.08
N VAL A 219 5.26 -11.82 -6.23
CA VAL A 219 4.30 -12.54 -7.11
C VAL A 219 4.88 -13.86 -7.58
N SER A 220 6.15 -13.88 -8.02
CA SER A 220 6.81 -15.12 -8.47
C SER A 220 6.92 -16.19 -7.38
N LYS A 221 6.99 -15.76 -6.11
CA LYS A 221 7.06 -16.65 -4.95
C LYS A 221 5.67 -17.14 -4.53
N ALA A 222 4.73 -16.21 -4.41
CA ALA A 222 3.40 -16.47 -3.86
C ALA A 222 2.46 -17.14 -4.87
N PHE A 223 2.64 -16.87 -6.16
CA PHE A 223 1.82 -17.36 -7.26
C PHE A 223 2.66 -18.07 -8.32
N PRO A 224 3.23 -19.27 -8.02
CA PRO A 224 4.18 -19.96 -8.91
C PRO A 224 3.55 -20.42 -10.24
N HIS A 225 2.23 -20.54 -10.30
CA HIS A 225 1.49 -20.94 -11.51
C HIS A 225 1.09 -19.74 -12.38
N ALA A 226 1.24 -18.52 -11.87
CA ALA A 226 0.91 -17.30 -12.61
C ALA A 226 1.80 -17.13 -13.85
N LYS A 227 1.19 -16.84 -14.99
CA LYS A 227 1.90 -16.69 -16.27
C LYS A 227 2.48 -15.29 -16.41
N LEU A 228 3.59 -15.01 -15.74
CA LEU A 228 4.26 -13.73 -15.81
C LEU A 228 4.73 -13.37 -17.23
N PRO A 229 4.74 -12.08 -17.63
CA PRO A 229 5.22 -11.62 -18.94
C PRO A 229 6.67 -12.04 -19.21
N LYS A 230 6.97 -12.47 -20.45
CA LYS A 230 8.30 -13.01 -20.80
C LYS A 230 9.34 -11.91 -21.03
N ASP A 231 8.90 -10.73 -21.43
CA ASP A 231 9.76 -9.67 -21.97
C ASP A 231 10.28 -8.68 -20.91
N VAL A 232 9.83 -8.82 -19.66
CA VAL A 232 10.27 -7.95 -18.56
C VAL A 232 11.68 -8.33 -18.10
N TRP A 233 11.92 -9.63 -17.81
CA TRP A 233 13.19 -10.19 -17.39
C TRP A 233 13.56 -11.34 -18.32
N LYS A 234 14.85 -11.44 -18.70
CA LYS A 234 15.32 -12.40 -19.74
C LYS A 234 14.94 -13.85 -19.48
N HIS A 235 14.85 -14.24 -18.21
CA HIS A 235 14.46 -15.61 -17.83
C HIS A 235 13.24 -15.64 -16.90
N ARG A 236 12.42 -14.59 -16.91
CA ARG A 236 11.34 -14.36 -15.94
C ARG A 236 11.81 -14.32 -14.47
N ASP A 237 13.12 -14.33 -14.25
CA ASP A 237 13.74 -14.26 -12.94
C ASP A 237 14.76 -13.12 -12.91
N PRO A 238 14.47 -12.02 -12.19
CA PRO A 238 15.38 -10.90 -12.02
C PRO A 238 16.74 -11.32 -11.45
N LEU A 239 16.76 -12.41 -10.67
CA LEU A 239 17.97 -12.94 -10.04
C LEU A 239 18.77 -13.89 -10.95
N SER A 240 18.49 -13.91 -12.25
CA SER A 240 19.27 -14.66 -13.21
C SER A 240 20.64 -14.01 -13.47
N LYS A 241 21.69 -14.82 -13.73
CA LYS A 241 23.02 -14.31 -14.09
C LYS A 241 23.02 -13.34 -15.29
N LYS A 242 22.04 -13.47 -16.19
CA LYS A 242 21.93 -12.64 -17.39
C LYS A 242 21.28 -11.28 -17.12
N ASP A 243 20.52 -11.15 -16.06
CA ASP A 243 19.83 -9.93 -15.65
C ASP A 243 20.54 -9.16 -14.53
N ILE A 244 21.68 -9.68 -14.01
CA ILE A 244 22.40 -9.07 -12.88
C ILE A 244 22.76 -7.60 -13.11
N THR A 245 23.09 -7.23 -14.33
CA THR A 245 23.40 -5.85 -14.71
C THR A 245 22.16 -4.96 -14.60
N LEU A 246 21.02 -5.44 -15.13
CA LEU A 246 19.74 -4.74 -15.06
C LEU A 246 19.26 -4.66 -13.62
N LEU A 247 19.38 -5.74 -12.85
CA LEU A 247 19.07 -5.77 -11.41
C LEU A 247 19.86 -4.70 -10.65
N ALA A 248 21.18 -4.62 -10.90
CA ALA A 248 22.03 -3.61 -10.27
C ALA A 248 21.61 -2.17 -10.66
N ASP A 249 21.25 -1.95 -11.92
CA ASP A 249 20.80 -0.63 -12.38
C ASP A 249 19.47 -0.23 -11.73
N VAL A 250 18.51 -1.15 -11.59
CA VAL A 250 17.26 -0.94 -10.89
C VAL A 250 17.51 -0.61 -9.40
N LEU A 251 18.39 -1.36 -8.72
CA LEU A 251 18.67 -1.14 -7.31
C LEU A 251 19.47 0.14 -7.02
N LYS A 252 20.21 0.69 -8.00
CA LYS A 252 20.84 2.02 -7.86
C LYS A 252 19.81 3.13 -7.66
N ASP A 253 18.64 2.99 -8.26
CA ASP A 253 17.55 3.95 -8.12
C ASP A 253 16.82 3.79 -6.77
N ALA A 254 17.11 2.72 -6.02
CA ALA A 254 16.58 2.44 -4.69
C ALA A 254 17.30 3.26 -3.60
N LYS A 255 17.48 4.58 -3.82
CA LYS A 255 17.98 5.49 -2.81
C LYS A 255 16.85 5.90 -1.87
N SER A 256 17.15 5.86 -0.57
CA SER A 256 16.26 6.43 0.42
C SER A 256 15.99 7.90 0.11
N ARG A 257 14.72 8.29 0.06
CA ARG A 257 14.29 9.67 -0.18
C ARG A 257 14.11 10.44 1.12
N THR A 258 15.10 10.42 2.01
CA THR A 258 15.07 11.18 3.26
C THR A 258 15.23 12.69 3.07
N ASN A 259 15.47 13.19 1.85
CA ASN A 259 15.81 14.60 1.62
C ASN A 259 14.63 15.52 1.28
N SER A 260 13.39 15.05 1.12
CA SER A 260 12.29 15.93 0.75
C SER A 260 11.43 16.41 1.93
N ASP A 261 11.53 15.75 3.09
CA ASP A 261 10.79 16.17 4.30
C ASP A 261 11.60 17.11 5.21
N GLU A 262 12.90 17.32 4.92
CA GLU A 262 13.80 18.16 5.74
C GLU A 262 13.66 19.66 5.49
N GLU A 263 12.96 20.10 4.46
CA GLU A 263 12.75 21.55 4.26
C GLU A 263 11.76 22.18 5.26
N GLU A 264 10.86 21.40 5.86
CA GLU A 264 9.93 21.89 6.88
C GLU A 264 10.51 21.93 8.31
N HIS A 265 11.63 21.26 8.59
CA HIS A 265 12.24 21.19 9.94
C HIS A 265 13.58 21.88 10.11
N LYS A 266 13.99 22.77 9.19
CA LYS A 266 15.26 23.54 9.31
C LYS A 266 15.34 24.52 10.46
N SER A 267 14.40 24.54 11.40
CA SER A 267 14.44 25.50 12.52
C SER A 267 15.03 24.98 13.83
N GLN A 268 15.42 23.70 13.97
CA GLN A 268 16.10 23.25 15.21
C GLN A 268 17.10 22.12 14.96
N GLY A 269 18.35 22.48 15.00
CA GLY A 269 19.56 21.79 15.33
C GLY A 269 19.69 20.26 15.20
N LYS A 270 20.65 19.83 14.34
CA LYS A 270 21.22 18.50 14.13
C LYS A 270 20.28 17.50 13.45
N ALA A 271 20.35 17.49 12.12
CA ALA A 271 19.83 16.39 11.31
C ALA A 271 20.54 15.07 11.72
N VAL A 272 19.79 14.18 12.33
CA VAL A 272 20.23 12.78 12.52
C VAL A 272 19.96 12.07 11.20
N TRP A 273 21.03 11.80 10.45
CA TRP A 273 20.97 11.03 9.21
C TRP A 273 20.57 9.59 9.52
N SER A 274 19.32 9.23 9.35
CA SER A 274 18.89 7.83 9.29
C SER A 274 18.77 7.43 7.82
N VAL A 275 19.78 6.74 7.30
CA VAL A 275 19.69 6.12 5.98
C VAL A 275 18.73 4.94 6.09
N GLN A 276 17.47 5.12 5.69
CA GLN A 276 16.57 4.02 5.49
C GLN A 276 16.82 3.39 4.11
N LEU A 277 17.18 2.12 4.10
CA LEU A 277 17.23 1.35 2.85
C LEU A 277 15.82 1.22 2.27
N HIS A 278 15.72 1.34 0.95
CA HIS A 278 14.47 1.06 0.25
C HIS A 278 14.08 -0.41 0.46
N PHE A 279 12.80 -0.69 0.73
CA PHE A 279 12.30 -2.03 1.04
C PHE A 279 12.64 -3.10 -0.02
N ALA A 280 12.86 -2.71 -1.27
CA ALA A 280 13.28 -3.63 -2.33
C ALA A 280 14.59 -4.34 -2.03
N TRP A 281 15.49 -3.73 -1.25
CA TRP A 281 16.72 -4.37 -0.82
C TRP A 281 16.44 -5.54 0.11
N ASP A 282 15.54 -5.37 1.08
CA ASP A 282 15.15 -6.44 2.00
C ASP A 282 14.55 -7.62 1.25
N VAL A 283 13.70 -7.34 0.25
CA VAL A 283 13.06 -8.37 -0.57
C VAL A 283 14.08 -9.14 -1.40
N VAL A 284 15.01 -8.44 -2.07
CA VAL A 284 16.06 -9.05 -2.87
C VAL A 284 17.00 -9.91 -2.01
N LEU A 285 17.48 -9.35 -0.89
CA LEU A 285 18.38 -10.07 0.01
C LEU A 285 17.71 -11.29 0.64
N ALA A 286 16.46 -11.16 1.09
CA ALA A 286 15.69 -12.28 1.63
C ALA A 286 15.50 -13.40 0.57
N ARG A 287 15.28 -13.03 -0.69
CA ARG A 287 15.12 -14.01 -1.77
C ARG A 287 16.43 -14.72 -2.11
N LEU A 288 17.54 -13.97 -2.18
CA LEU A 288 18.87 -14.55 -2.40
C LEU A 288 19.25 -15.52 -1.28
N TYR A 289 19.02 -15.11 -0.02
CA TYR A 289 19.29 -15.96 1.14
C TYR A 289 18.45 -17.23 1.14
N SER A 290 17.16 -17.13 0.83
CA SER A 290 16.27 -18.30 0.71
C SER A 290 16.74 -19.27 -0.38
N ASN A 291 17.21 -18.75 -1.52
CA ASN A 291 17.74 -19.57 -2.61
C ASN A 291 19.03 -20.31 -2.19
N GLU A 292 19.90 -19.70 -1.38
CA GLU A 292 21.11 -20.37 -0.86
C GLU A 292 20.78 -21.50 0.11
N LEU A 293 19.80 -21.30 1.02
CA LEU A 293 19.38 -22.33 1.97
C LEU A 293 18.79 -23.57 1.27
N VAL A 294 17.99 -23.36 0.22
CA VAL A 294 17.41 -24.47 -0.55
C VAL A 294 18.49 -25.19 -1.35
N ASN A 295 19.40 -24.46 -1.98
CA ASN A 295 20.49 -25.03 -2.77
C ASN A 295 21.58 -25.68 -1.92
N GLY A 296 21.78 -25.25 -0.66
CA GLY A 296 22.74 -25.85 0.27
C GLY A 296 22.44 -27.31 0.64
N LYS A 297 21.20 -27.79 0.47
CA LYS A 297 20.80 -29.20 0.61
C LYS A 297 20.83 -30.00 -0.71
N HIS A 298 20.86 -29.33 -1.86
CA HIS A 298 20.90 -29.92 -3.20
C HIS A 298 21.81 -29.14 -4.14
N ILE A 299 23.11 -29.05 -3.80
CA ILE A 299 24.10 -28.41 -4.66
C ILE A 299 24.38 -29.37 -5.83
N GLN A 300 23.53 -29.33 -6.84
CA GLN A 300 23.96 -29.67 -8.22
C GLN A 300 22.91 -29.21 -9.25
N LYS A 301 23.33 -28.30 -10.12
CA LYS A 301 22.91 -28.10 -11.52
C LYS A 301 21.97 -26.96 -11.93
N ASP A 302 21.49 -26.05 -11.12
CA ASP A 302 20.90 -24.86 -11.74
C ASP A 302 21.85 -23.65 -11.66
N HIS A 303 22.80 -23.59 -12.59
CA HIS A 303 23.72 -22.45 -12.79
C HIS A 303 23.05 -21.14 -13.25
N LYS A 304 21.70 -21.05 -13.15
CA LYS A 304 20.93 -19.92 -13.68
C LYS A 304 20.71 -18.79 -12.67
N VAL A 305 20.58 -19.14 -11.39
CA VAL A 305 20.32 -18.18 -10.31
C VAL A 305 21.63 -17.68 -9.72
N ILE A 306 21.69 -16.40 -9.37
CA ILE A 306 22.85 -15.80 -8.69
C ILE A 306 22.85 -16.15 -7.20
N THR A 307 24.06 -16.36 -6.64
CA THR A 307 24.26 -16.45 -5.19
C THR A 307 24.44 -15.06 -4.58
N LEU A 308 24.33 -14.96 -3.26
CA LEU A 308 24.58 -13.72 -2.54
C LEU A 308 26.00 -13.17 -2.80
N SER A 309 27.00 -14.05 -2.82
CA SER A 309 28.40 -13.66 -3.12
C SER A 309 28.54 -13.07 -4.53
N VAL A 310 27.97 -13.71 -5.54
CA VAL A 310 28.00 -13.22 -6.92
C VAL A 310 27.23 -11.92 -7.09
N PHE A 311 26.10 -11.79 -6.36
CA PHE A 311 25.34 -10.55 -6.34
C PHE A 311 26.16 -9.42 -5.74
N TRP A 312 26.80 -9.68 -4.59
CA TRP A 312 27.62 -8.67 -3.90
C TRP A 312 28.76 -8.19 -4.79
N GLU A 313 29.59 -9.12 -5.30
CA GLU A 313 30.73 -8.80 -6.14
C GLU A 313 30.33 -8.03 -7.40
N LYS A 314 29.34 -8.53 -8.15
CA LYS A 314 29.03 -7.98 -9.48
C LYS A 314 28.02 -6.82 -9.46
N ALA A 315 27.06 -6.81 -8.55
CA ALA A 315 26.05 -5.77 -8.47
C ALA A 315 26.46 -4.67 -7.49
N VAL A 316 26.82 -5.04 -6.25
CA VAL A 316 27.10 -4.05 -5.20
C VAL A 316 28.48 -3.43 -5.40
N GLU A 317 29.55 -4.19 -5.39
CA GLU A 317 30.92 -3.68 -5.56
C GLU A 317 31.18 -3.22 -6.99
N GLY A 318 30.81 -4.02 -7.99
CA GLY A 318 31.13 -3.73 -9.38
C GLY A 318 30.34 -2.57 -9.99
N LYS A 319 29.13 -2.28 -9.53
CA LYS A 319 28.27 -1.24 -10.15
C LYS A 319 27.71 -0.20 -9.20
N ILE A 320 27.37 -0.58 -7.98
CA ILE A 320 26.70 0.34 -7.05
C ILE A 320 27.72 1.17 -6.30
N SER A 321 28.83 0.59 -5.83
CA SER A 321 29.85 1.27 -5.06
C SER A 321 30.72 2.24 -5.88
N HIS A 322 30.99 1.93 -7.15
CA HIS A 322 31.81 2.79 -8.01
C HIS A 322 31.27 4.21 -8.24
N LYS A 323 29.97 4.45 -8.05
CA LYS A 323 29.40 5.81 -8.14
C LYS A 323 29.34 6.56 -6.81
N CYS A 324 29.44 5.88 -5.67
CA CYS A 324 29.46 6.55 -4.36
C CYS A 324 30.81 7.19 -4.02
N LEU A 325 31.90 6.73 -4.66
CA LEU A 325 33.24 7.23 -4.40
C LEU A 325 33.61 8.51 -5.16
N PHE A 326 32.84 8.93 -6.16
CA PHE A 326 33.11 10.13 -6.97
C PHE A 326 32.39 11.41 -6.53
N TYR A 327 31.67 11.42 -5.42
CA TYR A 327 30.99 12.61 -4.87
C TYR A 327 31.58 13.11 -3.54
N SER A 328 32.77 12.64 -3.16
CA SER A 328 33.52 13.10 -1.97
C SER A 328 34.89 13.65 -2.32
N SER A 329 34.99 14.44 -3.40
CA SER A 329 36.14 15.26 -3.68
C SER A 329 35.71 16.64 -4.18
#